data_4246fd9465bd7beb8fbae0f3ef7f26d5
#
_entry.id   4246fd9465bd7beb8fbae0f3ef7f26d5
#
_cell.length_a   1.000
_cell.length_b   1.000
_cell.length_c   1.000
_cell.angle_alpha   90.00
_cell.angle_beta   90.00
_cell.angle_gamma   90.00
#
_symmetry.space_group_name_H-M   'P 1'
#
loop_
_entity.id
_entity.type
_entity.pdbx_description
1 polymer ?
#
loop_
_entity_poly.entity_id
_entity_poly.type
_entity_poly.pdbx_seq_one_letter_code
_entity_poly.pdbx_strand_id
1 'polypeptide(L)' 'MLFVSSSKAQKKLAENIRERRLQMELTQEGLAERSGVSLSTLRKFEQKGSISLESFLKLLSVTGG' A
#
# COMPACT_ATOMS: atom_id res chain seq x y z
N MET A 1 -0.92 -4.83 -27.58
CA MET A 1 -1.24 -4.86 -26.16
C MET A 1 -0.03 -4.51 -25.33
N LEU A 2 -0.22 -3.71 -24.36
CA LEU A 2 0.86 -3.28 -23.50
C LEU A 2 0.99 -4.22 -22.31
N PHE A 3 2.17 -4.81 -22.16
CA PHE A 3 2.43 -5.66 -21.01
C PHE A 3 3.26 -4.90 -19.99
N VAL A 4 2.66 -4.66 -18.85
CA VAL A 4 3.39 -4.19 -17.69
C VAL A 4 3.55 -5.38 -16.77
N SER A 5 4.77 -5.67 -16.35
CA SER A 5 5.00 -6.73 -15.40
C SER A 5 4.14 -6.49 -14.16
N SER A 6 3.41 -7.52 -13.71
CA SER A 6 2.57 -7.36 -12.53
C SER A 6 3.37 -6.95 -11.30
N SER A 7 4.61 -7.43 -11.18
CA SER A 7 5.47 -7.04 -10.07
C SER A 7 5.86 -5.57 -10.16
N LYS A 8 6.10 -5.05 -11.36
CA LYS A 8 6.39 -3.64 -11.57
C LYS A 8 5.18 -2.77 -11.21
N ALA A 9 4.00 -3.16 -11.66
CA ALA A 9 2.77 -2.45 -11.34
C ALA A 9 2.50 -2.46 -9.85
N GLN A 10 2.69 -3.60 -9.20
CA GLN A 10 2.50 -3.73 -7.75
C GLN A 10 3.46 -2.84 -6.97
N LYS A 11 4.72 -2.79 -7.40
CA LYS A 11 5.70 -1.91 -6.75
C LYS A 11 5.33 -0.44 -6.91
N LYS A 12 4.81 -0.07 -8.09
CA LYS A 12 4.36 1.29 -8.32
C LYS A 12 3.19 1.66 -7.41
N LEU A 13 2.25 0.74 -7.23
CA LEU A 13 1.14 0.95 -6.31
C LEU A 13 1.63 1.09 -4.87
N ALA A 14 2.63 0.28 -4.50
CA ALA A 14 3.21 0.36 -3.17
C ALA A 14 3.87 1.71 -2.93
N GLU A 15 4.60 2.21 -3.92
CA GLU A 15 5.22 3.54 -3.83
C GLU A 15 4.17 4.63 -3.69
N ASN A 16 3.08 4.54 -4.44
CA ASN A 16 2.01 5.52 -4.36
C ASN A 16 1.37 5.55 -2.97
N ILE A 17 1.10 4.39 -2.40
CA ILE A 17 0.53 4.29 -1.06
C ILE A 17 1.52 4.85 -0.03
N ARG A 18 2.80 4.51 -0.16
CA ARG A 18 3.83 5.03 0.75
C ARG A 18 3.89 6.55 0.70
N GLU A 19 3.90 7.14 -0.50
CA GLU A 19 3.93 8.58 -0.64
C GLU A 19 2.73 9.25 0.00
N ARG A 20 1.53 8.70 -0.22
CA ARG A 20 0.32 9.24 0.38
C ARG A 20 0.37 9.13 1.90
N ARG A 21 0.89 8.00 2.41
CA ARG A 21 1.06 7.82 3.85
C ARG A 21 1.96 8.93 4.43
N LEU A 22 3.09 9.18 3.76
CA LEU A 22 4.03 10.20 4.22
C LEU A 22 3.42 11.61 4.14
N GLN A 23 2.63 11.89 3.11
CA GLN A 23 1.94 13.17 2.99
C GLN A 23 0.93 13.38 4.11
N MET A 24 0.35 12.30 4.62
CA MET A 24 -0.57 12.35 5.75
C MET A 24 0.16 12.34 7.09
N GLU A 25 1.48 12.32 7.06
CA GLU A 25 2.32 12.29 8.24
C GLU A 25 2.03 11.06 9.13
N LEU A 26 1.75 9.94 8.47
CA LEU A 26 1.46 8.69 9.17
C LEU A 26 2.69 7.77 9.16
N THR A 27 2.92 7.13 10.29
CA THR A 27 3.86 6.02 10.36
C THR A 27 3.21 4.78 9.73
N GLN A 28 4.00 3.75 9.48
CA GLN A 28 3.43 2.47 9.04
C GLN A 28 2.46 1.93 10.08
N GLU A 29 2.82 2.02 11.35
CA GLU A 29 1.94 1.62 12.45
C GLU A 29 0.63 2.39 12.43
N GLY A 30 0.70 3.70 12.22
CA GLY A 30 -0.49 4.54 12.17
C GLY A 30 -1.42 4.18 11.02
N LEU A 31 -0.86 3.94 9.85
CA LEU A 31 -1.68 3.53 8.71
C LEU A 31 -2.26 2.14 8.91
N ALA A 32 -1.48 1.20 9.44
CA ALA A 32 -1.96 -0.14 9.73
C ALA A 32 -3.16 -0.09 10.68
N GLU A 33 -3.06 0.70 11.74
CA GLU A 33 -4.14 0.84 12.70
C GLU A 33 -5.41 1.41 12.06
N ARG A 34 -5.27 2.49 11.28
CA ARG A 34 -6.42 3.15 10.66
C ARG A 34 -7.09 2.31 9.58
N SER A 35 -6.31 1.55 8.85
CA SER A 35 -6.83 0.76 7.72
C SER A 35 -7.34 -0.61 8.14
N GLY A 36 -6.93 -1.10 9.29
CA GLY A 36 -7.22 -2.47 9.70
C GLY A 36 -6.36 -3.50 9.01
N VAL A 37 -5.32 -3.07 8.28
CA VAL A 37 -4.34 -3.97 7.66
C VAL A 37 -3.21 -4.19 8.67
N SER A 38 -2.75 -5.43 8.81
CA SER A 38 -1.68 -5.72 9.76
C SER A 38 -0.39 -5.00 9.38
N LEU A 39 0.41 -4.64 10.37
CA LEU A 39 1.67 -3.97 10.13
C LEU A 39 2.61 -4.80 9.26
N SER A 40 2.66 -6.11 9.50
CA SER A 40 3.51 -6.99 8.69
C SER A 40 3.07 -7.01 7.22
N THR A 41 1.78 -7.01 6.97
CA THR A 41 1.25 -6.94 5.60
C THR A 41 1.61 -5.62 4.94
N LEU A 42 1.46 -4.52 5.65
CA LEU A 42 1.81 -3.21 5.12
C LEU A 42 3.30 -3.09 4.82
N ARG A 43 4.16 -3.55 5.72
CA ARG A 43 5.60 -3.54 5.51
C ARG A 43 6.00 -4.35 4.29
N LYS A 44 5.44 -5.54 4.15
CA LYS A 44 5.72 -6.40 3.01
C LYS A 44 5.26 -5.73 1.71
N PHE A 45 4.09 -5.11 1.74
CA PHE A 45 3.57 -4.40 0.57
C PHE A 45 4.49 -3.25 0.17
N GLU A 46 4.89 -2.42 1.11
CA GLU A 46 5.77 -1.28 0.80
C GLU A 46 7.13 -1.72 0.30
N GLN A 47 7.62 -2.86 0.77
CA GLN A 47 8.92 -3.38 0.33
C GLN A 47 8.85 -4.12 -1.00
N LYS A 48 7.84 -4.95 -1.20
CA LYS A 48 7.80 -5.90 -2.31
C LYS A 48 6.62 -5.72 -3.25
N GLY A 49 5.63 -4.94 -2.86
CA GLY A 49 4.43 -4.76 -3.69
C GLY A 49 3.41 -5.88 -3.56
N SER A 50 3.65 -6.86 -2.70
CA SER A 50 2.77 -8.02 -2.56
C SER A 50 1.67 -7.74 -1.55
N ILE A 51 0.40 -7.87 -1.97
CA ILE A 51 -0.74 -7.61 -1.11
C ILE A 51 -1.99 -8.22 -1.72
N SER A 52 -2.96 -8.60 -0.89
CA SER A 52 -4.27 -9.01 -1.38
C SER A 52 -5.06 -7.78 -1.82
N LEU A 53 -6.00 -7.97 -2.73
CA LEU A 53 -6.86 -6.90 -3.19
C LEU A 53 -7.65 -6.30 -2.03
N GLU A 54 -8.15 -7.14 -1.14
CA GLU A 54 -8.91 -6.68 0.03
C GLU A 54 -8.08 -5.73 0.89
N SER A 55 -6.86 -6.13 1.22
CA SER A 55 -5.98 -5.29 2.03
C SER A 55 -5.60 -4.01 1.30
N PHE A 56 -5.35 -4.09 0.00
CA PHE A 56 -5.02 -2.90 -0.79
C PHE A 56 -6.17 -1.89 -0.78
N LEU A 57 -7.40 -2.36 -0.95
CA LEU A 57 -8.57 -1.47 -0.91
C LEU A 57 -8.74 -0.83 0.46
N LYS A 58 -8.41 -1.54 1.54
CA LYS A 58 -8.44 -0.96 2.89
C LYS A 58 -7.43 0.17 3.03
N LEU A 59 -6.23 -0.02 2.47
CA LEU A 59 -5.22 1.06 2.49
C LEU A 59 -5.69 2.26 1.68
N LEU A 60 -6.26 2.02 0.50
CA LEU A 60 -6.78 3.09 -0.34
C LEU A 60 -7.86 3.90 0.37
N SER A 61 -8.74 3.24 1.13
CA SER A 61 -9.82 3.94 1.81
C SER A 61 -9.32 4.95 2.83
N VAL A 62 -8.14 4.72 3.40
CA VAL A 62 -7.52 5.64 4.35
C VAL A 62 -6.70 6.71 3.64
N THR A 63 -5.96 6.32 2.62
CA THR A 63 -5.03 7.24 1.95
C THR A 63 -5.68 8.09 0.87
N GLY A 64 -6.97 7.96 0.67
CA GLY A 64 -7.73 8.82 -0.24
C GLY A 64 -7.51 8.48 -1.70
N GLY A 65 -7.28 7.23 -1.95
CA GLY A 65 -7.04 6.77 -3.32
C GLY A 65 -8.18 7.04 -4.26
#